data_30633b8d02281c48b145777ebc09d5a0
#
_entry.id   30633b8d02281c48b145777ebc09d5a0
#
_cell.length_a   1.000
_cell.length_b   1.000
_cell.length_c   1.000
_cell.angle_alpha   90.00
_cell.angle_beta   90.00
_cell.angle_gamma   90.00
#
_symmetry.space_group_name_H-M   'P 1'
#
loop_
_entity.id
_entity.type
_entity.pdbx_description
1 polymer ?
#
loop_
_entity_poly.entity_id
_entity_poly.type
_entity_poly.pdbx_seq_one_letter_code
_entity_poly.pdbx_strand_id
1 'polypeptide(L)'
;MEDKLKITSEENYEQFDTTEIVIDSRKKSKNKNFFSMHPIIKYILATFSFLCLCLFLFNIIQKNSQKNFNSTLESQTPQKKCEIGYKNENNKCILDYAIKGIYLTKNDNENINLIGFVPDFPVQMIIDGLSVESTKSYTFPKKGEHTVYINSNFTKLTSTKRLFYKIGSLTKIEFTPLFDTKNVKDMKSMFYECSELTSIDLSHFITKNVANMELMFAGCRKLKHLDLSHFDTKNVNSMANMFEDCINLSELNLSNFDTREVKEMGFMFFECSSLTSLDISSFNTEKVTTMEYMFKGCSSLTSIDVSHFKTENVISLSRMFEKCSSLISIDLSNFRTPKASSISSMFFECTKLKSINLKNFDTSNVIGMNGLFNGCSSLASLDISNFRTNNVINMNFMFNGCSSLTSLDISNFNTENVQYMDSTFQGCSSLETLDVSNFNTGNVTTMVSIFQGCKSLTSINVSNFNIENTTNIKHMFYECDSLEKIDLSNLNPKKVSRMEYMFYKCPNLEYIDISQFDFAQIKIVDMFNNLPDKGLIRIKQSLYERIKDDIPPNWEISMIP
;
A
#
# COMPACT_ATOMS: atom_id res chain seq x y z
N MET A 1 46.18 -17.61 10.28
CA MET A 1 45.76 -17.84 11.65
C MET A 1 44.24 -17.84 11.58
N GLU A 2 43.64 -18.96 11.28
CA GLU A 2 43.09 -20.00 12.22
C GLU A 2 42.17 -19.34 13.23
N ASP A 3 40.89 -19.65 13.35
CA ASP A 3 40.32 -20.98 13.51
C ASP A 3 38.84 -21.07 13.06
N LYS A 4 38.55 -22.28 12.62
CA LYS A 4 37.25 -22.86 12.32
C LYS A 4 36.46 -23.17 13.60
N LEU A 5 35.17 -23.00 13.59
CA LEU A 5 34.28 -23.89 14.34
C LEU A 5 33.00 -24.17 13.53
N LYS A 6 32.95 -25.41 13.03
CA LYS A 6 31.75 -26.11 12.59
C LYS A 6 31.01 -26.62 13.84
N ILE A 7 29.70 -26.41 13.91
CA ILE A 7 28.82 -27.28 14.69
C ILE A 7 27.69 -27.74 13.78
N THR A 8 27.73 -29.01 13.46
CA THR A 8 26.65 -29.82 12.92
C THR A 8 25.79 -30.32 14.07
N SER A 9 24.49 -30.22 13.97
CA SER A 9 23.57 -31.13 14.65
C SER A 9 22.38 -31.41 13.76
N GLU A 10 22.42 -32.57 13.14
CA GLU A 10 21.24 -33.27 12.64
C GLU A 10 20.45 -33.77 13.86
N GLU A 11 19.16 -33.50 13.92
CA GLU A 11 18.21 -34.30 14.69
C GLU A 11 17.04 -34.68 13.81
N ASN A 12 16.94 -36.01 13.63
CA ASN A 12 15.90 -36.73 12.96
C ASN A 12 14.55 -36.56 13.68
N TYR A 13 13.50 -36.20 12.97
CA TYR A 13 12.13 -36.45 13.41
C TYR A 13 11.59 -37.68 12.69
N GLU A 14 11.42 -38.75 13.47
CA GLU A 14 10.71 -39.98 13.07
C GLU A 14 9.21 -39.68 12.90
N GLN A 15 8.69 -40.11 11.76
CA GLN A 15 7.27 -40.25 11.47
C GLN A 15 6.65 -41.36 12.30
N PHE A 16 5.59 -41.04 13.03
CA PHE A 16 4.70 -42.07 13.57
C PHE A 16 3.55 -42.32 12.56
N ASP A 17 3.61 -43.51 12.00
CA ASP A 17 2.61 -44.09 11.11
C ASP A 17 1.54 -44.77 11.96
N THR A 18 0.27 -44.34 11.86
CA THR A 18 -0.86 -44.98 12.51
C THR A 18 -1.46 -46.01 11.57
N THR A 19 -1.02 -47.26 11.69
CA THR A 19 -1.68 -48.40 11.02
C THR A 19 -2.79 -48.96 11.91
N GLU A 20 -3.98 -49.01 11.35
CA GLU A 20 -5.16 -49.70 11.86
C GLU A 20 -4.86 -51.19 12.09
N ILE A 21 -5.19 -51.67 13.27
CA ILE A 21 -5.18 -53.14 13.55
C ILE A 21 -6.60 -53.64 13.30
N VAL A 22 -6.77 -54.34 12.15
CA VAL A 22 -7.93 -55.18 11.90
C VAL A 22 -7.70 -56.54 12.55
N ILE A 23 -8.52 -56.91 13.51
CA ILE A 23 -8.47 -58.23 14.14
C ILE A 23 -9.36 -59.20 13.29
N ASP A 24 -8.70 -60.07 12.53
CA ASP A 24 -9.36 -61.20 11.90
C ASP A 24 -9.37 -62.41 12.82
N SER A 25 -10.57 -62.80 13.20
CA SER A 25 -10.81 -63.97 14.07
C SER A 25 -10.98 -65.22 13.22
N ARG A 26 -9.88 -65.93 12.92
CA ARG A 26 -9.89 -67.37 12.60
C ARG A 26 -8.47 -67.92 12.37
N LYS A 27 -7.89 -68.54 13.45
CA LYS A 27 -7.14 -69.80 13.32
C LYS A 27 -6.73 -70.34 14.68
N LYS A 28 -7.31 -71.44 15.05
CA LYS A 28 -6.86 -72.30 16.15
C LYS A 28 -5.54 -72.95 15.76
N SER A 29 -4.50 -72.77 16.55
CA SER A 29 -3.37 -73.68 16.59
C SER A 29 -2.77 -73.69 17.99
N LYS A 30 -2.69 -74.94 18.50
CA LYS A 30 -2.17 -75.28 19.82
C LYS A 30 -0.67 -74.93 19.89
N ASN A 31 -0.25 -74.22 20.90
CA ASN A 31 1.02 -74.57 21.57
C ASN A 31 1.00 -74.11 23.04
N LYS A 32 1.18 -75.10 23.89
CA LYS A 32 1.42 -74.99 25.34
C LYS A 32 2.82 -74.42 25.52
N ASN A 33 2.97 -73.29 26.19
CA ASN A 33 4.02 -72.99 27.15
C ASN A 33 3.86 -71.52 27.63
N PHE A 34 3.03 -71.37 28.64
CA PHE A 34 2.88 -70.11 29.33
C PHE A 34 3.08 -70.37 30.82
N PHE A 35 4.35 -70.54 31.24
CA PHE A 35 4.71 -70.53 32.66
C PHE A 35 6.09 -69.91 32.79
N SER A 36 6.18 -68.65 33.10
CA SER A 36 6.97 -67.97 34.12
C SER A 36 6.93 -66.48 33.96
N MET A 37 5.82 -65.91 34.34
CA MET A 37 5.78 -64.42 34.57
C MET A 37 6.20 -64.18 36.01
N HIS A 38 7.22 -63.28 36.17
CA HIS A 38 7.78 -62.87 37.46
C HIS A 38 6.64 -62.39 38.38
N PRO A 39 6.63 -62.73 39.70
CA PRO A 39 5.56 -62.38 40.63
C PRO A 39 5.19 -60.92 40.68
N ILE A 40 6.14 -60.01 40.40
CA ILE A 40 5.97 -58.57 40.39
C ILE A 40 5.02 -58.12 39.25
N ILE A 41 5.10 -58.75 38.07
CA ILE A 41 4.22 -58.41 36.92
C ILE A 41 2.78 -58.84 37.19
N LYS A 42 2.56 -59.94 37.87
CA LYS A 42 1.21 -60.36 38.31
C LYS A 42 0.60 -59.40 39.33
N TYR A 43 1.44 -58.83 40.21
CA TYR A 43 0.99 -57.85 41.20
C TYR A 43 0.61 -56.52 40.54
N ILE A 44 1.40 -56.05 39.57
CA ILE A 44 1.13 -54.82 38.81
C ILE A 44 -0.13 -54.97 37.98
N LEU A 45 -0.35 -56.10 37.30
CA LEU A 45 -1.58 -56.33 36.52
C LEU A 45 -2.84 -56.46 37.41
N ALA A 46 -2.71 -57.06 38.60
CA ALA A 46 -3.81 -57.15 39.57
C ALA A 46 -4.17 -55.80 40.18
N THR A 47 -3.17 -54.94 40.49
CA THR A 47 -3.42 -53.57 40.98
C THR A 47 -3.97 -52.67 39.91
N PHE A 48 -3.53 -52.81 38.65
CA PHE A 48 -4.09 -52.03 37.53
C PHE A 48 -5.55 -52.43 37.22
N SER A 49 -5.86 -53.75 37.29
CA SER A 49 -7.25 -54.25 37.13
C SER A 49 -8.15 -53.76 38.26
N PHE A 50 -7.67 -53.73 39.51
CA PHE A 50 -8.39 -53.23 40.65
C PHE A 50 -8.66 -51.69 40.56
N LEU A 51 -7.66 -50.93 40.09
CA LEU A 51 -7.76 -49.50 39.87
C LEU A 51 -8.80 -49.16 38.78
N CYS A 52 -8.78 -49.92 37.67
CA CYS A 52 -9.77 -49.80 36.60
C CYS A 52 -11.18 -50.15 37.08
N LEU A 53 -11.33 -51.17 37.93
CA LEU A 53 -12.61 -51.56 38.52
C LEU A 53 -13.12 -50.48 39.49
N CYS A 54 -12.24 -49.91 40.30
CA CYS A 54 -12.57 -48.78 41.20
C CYS A 54 -12.97 -47.54 40.43
N LEU A 55 -12.28 -47.20 39.33
CA LEU A 55 -12.67 -46.07 38.47
C LEU A 55 -14.00 -46.33 37.76
N PHE A 56 -14.26 -47.55 37.33
CA PHE A 56 -15.53 -47.92 36.71
C PHE A 56 -16.71 -47.87 37.71
N LEU A 57 -16.49 -48.37 38.95
CA LEU A 57 -17.47 -48.28 40.04
C LEU A 57 -17.69 -46.83 40.49
N PHE A 58 -16.64 -46.01 40.56
CA PHE A 58 -16.72 -44.61 40.87
C PHE A 58 -17.56 -43.83 39.80
N ASN A 59 -17.35 -44.15 38.53
CA ASN A 59 -18.17 -43.59 37.44
C ASN A 59 -19.63 -44.06 37.49
N ILE A 60 -19.90 -45.30 37.88
CA ILE A 60 -21.29 -45.80 38.05
C ILE A 60 -21.94 -45.15 39.26
N ILE A 61 -21.21 -44.96 40.36
CA ILE A 61 -21.73 -44.30 41.58
C ILE A 61 -21.98 -42.81 41.26
N GLN A 62 -21.09 -42.13 40.53
CA GLN A 62 -21.28 -40.76 40.06
C GLN A 62 -22.52 -40.65 39.13
N LYS A 63 -22.68 -41.59 38.15
CA LYS A 63 -23.86 -41.61 37.28
C LYS A 63 -25.18 -41.89 38.03
N ASN A 64 -25.17 -42.78 39.01
CA ASN A 64 -26.35 -43.09 39.81
C ASN A 64 -26.68 -41.99 40.85
N SER A 65 -25.63 -41.34 41.41
CA SER A 65 -25.79 -40.18 42.29
C SER A 65 -26.35 -38.96 41.49
N GLN A 66 -25.90 -38.75 40.25
CA GLN A 66 -26.49 -37.74 39.37
C GLN A 66 -27.93 -38.07 38.95
N LYS A 67 -28.30 -39.35 38.73
CA LYS A 67 -29.67 -39.74 38.41
C LYS A 67 -30.63 -39.54 39.59
N ASN A 68 -30.23 -39.86 40.82
CA ASN A 68 -31.04 -39.67 42.01
C ASN A 68 -31.08 -38.23 42.52
N PHE A 69 -30.07 -37.39 42.18
CA PHE A 69 -30.08 -35.96 42.48
C PHE A 69 -31.01 -35.17 41.54
N ASN A 70 -31.14 -35.62 40.29
CA ASN A 70 -32.00 -34.97 39.31
C ASN A 70 -33.49 -35.30 39.44
N SER A 71 -33.88 -36.38 40.15
CA SER A 71 -35.29 -36.75 40.31
C SER A 71 -36.02 -36.13 41.52
N THR A 72 -35.30 -35.42 42.42
CA THR A 72 -35.88 -34.80 43.62
C THR A 72 -35.78 -33.27 43.64
N LEU A 73 -35.27 -32.64 42.59
CA LEU A 73 -35.09 -31.17 42.49
C LEU A 73 -35.86 -30.52 41.33
N GLU A 74 -36.85 -31.22 40.73
CA GLU A 74 -37.69 -30.65 39.67
C GLU A 74 -38.79 -29.69 40.14
N SER A 75 -38.83 -29.31 41.43
CA SER A 75 -39.77 -28.32 41.90
C SER A 75 -39.10 -27.25 42.76
N GLN A 76 -38.53 -26.25 42.14
CA GLN A 76 -38.01 -24.97 42.69
C GLN A 76 -36.48 -24.76 42.54
N THR A 77 -35.91 -24.94 41.36
CA THR A 77 -34.66 -24.23 41.06
C THR A 77 -34.99 -22.83 40.55
N PRO A 78 -34.44 -21.76 41.14
CA PRO A 78 -34.61 -20.42 40.56
C PRO A 78 -34.10 -20.45 39.11
N GLN A 79 -34.92 -20.00 38.16
CA GLN A 79 -34.51 -19.89 36.77
C GLN A 79 -33.15 -19.18 36.70
N LYS A 80 -32.15 -19.82 36.11
CA LYS A 80 -30.83 -19.23 35.98
C LYS A 80 -30.95 -17.91 35.26
N LYS A 81 -30.65 -16.80 35.95
CA LYS A 81 -30.63 -15.47 35.34
C LYS A 81 -29.42 -15.39 34.39
N CYS A 82 -29.67 -15.29 33.10
CA CYS A 82 -28.64 -15.14 32.12
C CYS A 82 -28.07 -13.71 32.12
N GLU A 83 -26.81 -13.58 31.72
CA GLU A 83 -26.21 -12.27 31.44
C GLU A 83 -26.92 -11.59 30.26
N ILE A 84 -26.78 -10.27 30.17
CA ILE A 84 -27.33 -9.49 29.06
C ILE A 84 -26.77 -10.01 27.73
N GLY A 85 -27.64 -10.18 26.74
CA GLY A 85 -27.29 -10.78 25.45
C GLY A 85 -27.48 -12.29 25.37
N TYR A 86 -27.99 -12.90 26.46
CA TYR A 86 -28.34 -14.32 26.49
C TYR A 86 -29.79 -14.50 26.97
N LYS A 87 -30.52 -15.42 26.35
CA LYS A 87 -31.83 -15.86 26.84
C LYS A 87 -31.71 -17.22 27.52
N ASN A 88 -32.61 -17.46 28.51
CA ASN A 88 -32.67 -18.74 29.16
C ASN A 88 -33.60 -19.67 28.36
N GLU A 89 -33.05 -20.72 27.78
CA GLU A 89 -33.81 -21.83 27.20
C GLU A 89 -33.40 -23.11 27.90
N ASN A 90 -34.39 -23.74 28.59
CA ASN A 90 -34.19 -25.00 29.31
C ASN A 90 -33.00 -24.95 30.31
N ASN A 91 -32.91 -23.90 31.12
CA ASN A 91 -31.83 -23.63 32.08
C ASN A 91 -30.42 -23.49 31.46
N LYS A 92 -30.33 -23.25 30.15
CA LYS A 92 -29.09 -22.87 29.46
C LYS A 92 -29.20 -21.43 28.96
N CYS A 93 -28.16 -20.65 29.20
CA CYS A 93 -28.05 -19.32 28.60
C CYS A 93 -27.53 -19.49 27.17
N ILE A 94 -28.35 -19.15 26.19
CA ILE A 94 -27.99 -19.15 24.77
C ILE A 94 -27.90 -17.71 24.25
N LEU A 95 -27.03 -17.49 23.27
CA LEU A 95 -26.86 -16.17 22.64
C LEU A 95 -28.20 -15.66 22.09
N ASP A 96 -28.53 -14.41 22.40
CA ASP A 96 -29.75 -13.73 21.95
C ASP A 96 -29.43 -12.40 21.25
N TYR A 97 -28.24 -12.30 20.62
CA TYR A 97 -27.86 -11.17 19.80
C TYR A 97 -27.09 -11.64 18.57
N ALA A 98 -27.23 -10.91 17.47
CA ALA A 98 -26.48 -11.16 16.25
C ALA A 98 -25.20 -10.33 16.19
N ILE A 99 -25.22 -9.11 16.74
CA ILE A 99 -24.11 -8.17 16.74
C ILE A 99 -23.94 -7.58 18.14
N LYS A 100 -22.69 -7.50 18.62
CA LYS A 100 -22.30 -6.76 19.82
C LYS A 100 -21.25 -5.73 19.44
N GLY A 101 -21.55 -4.46 19.65
CA GLY A 101 -20.65 -3.33 19.43
C GLY A 101 -20.24 -2.68 20.75
N ILE A 102 -18.98 -2.26 20.85
CA ILE A 102 -18.47 -1.40 21.92
C ILE A 102 -18.20 -0.02 21.32
N TYR A 103 -18.82 1.00 21.88
CA TYR A 103 -18.78 2.38 21.44
C TYR A 103 -18.14 3.26 22.50
N LEU A 104 -17.34 4.24 22.08
CA LEU A 104 -16.67 5.19 22.97
C LEU A 104 -17.26 6.58 22.78
N THR A 105 -17.81 7.17 23.85
CA THR A 105 -18.16 8.59 23.89
C THR A 105 -17.09 9.40 24.61
N LYS A 106 -16.82 10.60 24.13
CA LYS A 106 -15.78 11.50 24.65
C LYS A 106 -16.36 12.51 25.65
N ASN A 107 -17.66 12.75 25.58
CA ASN A 107 -18.36 13.75 26.39
C ASN A 107 -19.62 13.16 27.00
N ASP A 108 -20.10 13.76 28.13
CA ASP A 108 -21.44 13.51 28.66
C ASP A 108 -22.50 14.05 27.66
N ASN A 109 -23.64 13.37 27.58
CA ASN A 109 -24.73 13.70 26.65
C ASN A 109 -24.34 13.71 25.17
N GLU A 110 -23.36 12.89 24.79
CA GLU A 110 -22.90 12.79 23.41
C GLU A 110 -23.87 11.94 22.57
N ASN A 111 -24.33 12.51 21.44
CA ASN A 111 -25.10 11.78 20.45
C ASN A 111 -24.17 11.17 19.42
N ILE A 112 -24.17 9.86 19.30
CA ILE A 112 -23.36 9.12 18.30
C ILE A 112 -24.23 8.22 17.43
N ASN A 113 -23.79 7.96 16.21
CA ASN A 113 -24.39 6.95 15.36
C ASN A 113 -24.00 5.56 15.87
N LEU A 114 -24.96 4.64 15.89
CA LEU A 114 -24.79 3.22 16.25
C LEU A 114 -24.70 2.33 15.01
N ILE A 115 -25.47 2.67 13.98
CA ILE A 115 -25.50 1.99 12.68
C ILE A 115 -25.61 3.03 11.57
N GLY A 116 -25.14 2.69 10.36
CA GLY A 116 -25.16 3.58 9.20
C GLY A 116 -26.58 3.79 8.63
N PHE A 117 -27.42 2.77 8.74
CA PHE A 117 -28.83 2.81 8.39
C PHE A 117 -29.63 1.81 9.22
N VAL A 118 -30.91 2.05 9.40
CA VAL A 118 -31.82 1.07 10.02
C VAL A 118 -32.35 0.16 8.91
N PRO A 119 -32.16 -1.17 9.01
CA PRO A 119 -32.73 -2.12 8.06
C PRO A 119 -34.25 -2.04 7.97
N ASP A 120 -34.81 -2.39 6.80
CA ASP A 120 -36.26 -2.39 6.54
C ASP A 120 -37.03 -3.52 7.24
N PHE A 121 -36.39 -4.23 8.16
CA PHE A 121 -36.97 -5.30 8.96
C PHE A 121 -36.79 -5.00 10.46
N PRO A 122 -37.61 -5.58 11.35
CA PRO A 122 -37.54 -5.29 12.78
C PRO A 122 -36.17 -5.57 13.36
N VAL A 123 -35.59 -4.58 14.05
CA VAL A 123 -34.33 -4.65 14.79
C VAL A 123 -34.60 -4.39 16.25
N GLN A 124 -34.07 -5.22 17.12
CA GLN A 124 -34.06 -5.02 18.57
C GLN A 124 -32.70 -4.56 19.02
N MET A 125 -32.65 -3.54 19.85
CA MET A 125 -31.42 -3.02 20.44
C MET A 125 -31.45 -3.04 21.95
N ILE A 126 -30.33 -3.43 22.55
CA ILE A 126 -30.10 -3.30 24.00
C ILE A 126 -28.88 -2.43 24.17
N ILE A 127 -29.03 -1.26 24.79
CA ILE A 127 -27.96 -0.27 25.01
C ILE A 127 -27.71 -0.20 26.52
N ASP A 128 -26.50 -0.55 26.95
CA ASP A 128 -26.10 -0.58 28.37
C ASP A 128 -27.13 -1.30 29.28
N GLY A 129 -27.72 -2.37 28.74
CA GLY A 129 -28.72 -3.17 29.47
C GLY A 129 -30.14 -2.68 29.33
N LEU A 130 -30.41 -1.58 28.66
CA LEU A 130 -31.74 -1.05 28.44
C LEU A 130 -32.24 -1.43 27.03
N SER A 131 -33.47 -1.99 26.96
CA SER A 131 -34.13 -2.22 25.67
C SER A 131 -34.55 -0.89 25.05
N VAL A 132 -34.14 -0.65 23.80
CA VAL A 132 -34.39 0.59 23.07
C VAL A 132 -35.01 0.25 21.72
N GLU A 133 -35.91 1.11 21.24
CA GLU A 133 -36.41 1.00 19.87
C GLU A 133 -35.24 1.16 18.86
N SER A 134 -35.37 0.50 17.72
CA SER A 134 -34.41 0.58 16.65
C SER A 134 -34.12 2.03 16.25
N THR A 135 -32.89 2.47 16.41
CA THR A 135 -32.46 3.83 16.12
C THR A 135 -31.12 3.86 15.40
N LYS A 136 -30.92 4.87 14.56
CA LYS A 136 -29.62 5.10 13.91
C LYS A 136 -28.60 5.72 14.85
N SER A 137 -29.03 6.56 15.79
CA SER A 137 -28.17 7.26 16.74
C SER A 137 -28.77 7.25 18.15
N TYR A 138 -27.93 7.41 19.15
CA TYR A 138 -28.32 7.44 20.54
C TYR A 138 -27.51 8.47 21.32
N THR A 139 -28.17 9.18 22.25
CA THR A 139 -27.51 10.13 23.14
C THR A 139 -27.14 9.44 24.45
N PHE A 140 -25.87 9.25 24.70
CA PHE A 140 -25.36 8.63 25.91
C PHE A 140 -25.22 9.66 27.02
N PRO A 141 -25.87 9.45 28.20
CA PRO A 141 -25.85 10.42 29.30
C PRO A 141 -24.46 10.65 29.89
N LYS A 142 -23.57 9.66 29.82
CA LYS A 142 -22.22 9.68 30.38
C LYS A 142 -21.21 9.35 29.33
N LYS A 143 -20.03 9.99 29.43
CA LYS A 143 -18.86 9.61 28.63
C LYS A 143 -18.33 8.26 29.06
N GLY A 144 -17.71 7.52 28.13
CA GLY A 144 -17.10 6.22 28.42
C GLY A 144 -17.40 5.18 27.35
N GLU A 145 -17.12 3.93 27.72
CA GLU A 145 -17.45 2.77 26.87
C GLU A 145 -18.90 2.34 27.08
N HIS A 146 -19.58 2.07 25.99
CA HIS A 146 -20.98 1.66 25.94
C HIS A 146 -21.14 0.38 25.13
N THR A 147 -21.98 -0.52 25.60
CA THR A 147 -22.24 -1.79 24.91
C THR A 147 -23.61 -1.77 24.24
N VAL A 148 -23.63 -2.06 22.95
CA VAL A 148 -24.85 -2.16 22.15
C VAL A 148 -24.97 -3.57 21.59
N TYR A 149 -26.08 -4.24 21.92
CA TYR A 149 -26.45 -5.52 21.31
C TYR A 149 -27.56 -5.27 20.28
N ILE A 150 -27.41 -5.89 19.11
CA ILE A 150 -28.36 -5.78 18.00
C ILE A 150 -28.80 -7.18 17.62
N ASN A 151 -30.11 -7.39 17.60
CA ASN A 151 -30.73 -8.63 17.14
C ASN A 151 -31.80 -8.38 16.09
N SER A 152 -31.90 -9.30 15.13
CA SER A 152 -32.90 -9.28 14.08
C SER A 152 -32.90 -10.59 13.31
N ASN A 153 -33.89 -10.77 12.43
CA ASN A 153 -33.89 -11.88 11.47
C ASN A 153 -33.02 -11.55 10.25
N PHE A 154 -31.70 -11.74 10.39
CA PHE A 154 -30.73 -11.48 9.33
C PHE A 154 -30.72 -12.51 8.19
N THR A 155 -31.53 -13.58 8.25
CA THR A 155 -31.61 -14.60 7.16
C THR A 155 -32.06 -14.03 5.81
N LYS A 156 -32.75 -12.86 5.84
CA LYS A 156 -33.21 -12.13 4.64
C LYS A 156 -32.22 -11.06 4.18
N LEU A 157 -31.08 -10.92 4.84
CA LEU A 157 -30.09 -9.88 4.53
C LEU A 157 -29.45 -10.16 3.18
N THR A 158 -29.59 -9.24 2.24
CA THR A 158 -28.99 -9.31 0.90
C THR A 158 -27.86 -8.30 0.66
N SER A 159 -27.74 -7.31 1.57
CA SER A 159 -26.69 -6.29 1.52
C SER A 159 -26.36 -5.81 2.92
N THR A 160 -25.07 -5.65 3.20
CA THR A 160 -24.55 -4.97 4.40
C THR A 160 -23.88 -3.63 4.03
N LYS A 161 -24.12 -3.15 2.81
CA LYS A 161 -23.59 -1.89 2.34
C LYS A 161 -23.85 -0.76 3.33
N ARG A 162 -22.77 -0.11 3.81
CA ARG A 162 -22.81 0.99 4.76
C ARG A 162 -23.43 0.69 6.12
N LEU A 163 -23.46 -0.58 6.56
CA LEU A 163 -24.13 -0.94 7.83
C LEU A 163 -23.50 -0.22 9.04
N PHE A 164 -22.17 -0.07 9.06
CA PHE A 164 -21.42 0.70 10.07
C PHE A 164 -20.68 1.89 9.46
N TYR A 165 -21.25 2.49 8.42
CA TYR A 165 -20.65 3.60 7.68
C TYR A 165 -20.44 4.83 8.56
N LYS A 166 -19.18 5.29 8.68
CA LYS A 166 -18.78 6.50 9.45
C LYS A 166 -19.12 6.43 10.95
N ILE A 167 -19.00 5.23 11.54
CA ILE A 167 -19.18 5.04 12.97
C ILE A 167 -17.83 5.18 13.66
N GLY A 168 -17.31 6.41 13.75
CA GLY A 168 -16.01 6.70 14.33
C GLY A 168 -15.91 6.46 15.85
N SER A 169 -17.02 6.21 16.54
CA SER A 169 -17.08 5.85 17.96
C SER A 169 -17.01 4.34 18.24
N LEU A 170 -17.15 3.49 17.20
CA LEU A 170 -17.11 2.04 17.32
C LEU A 170 -15.66 1.58 17.55
N THR A 171 -15.39 0.96 18.71
CA THR A 171 -14.04 0.51 19.10
C THR A 171 -13.83 -0.99 18.92
N LYS A 172 -14.89 -1.79 19.12
CA LYS A 172 -14.88 -3.25 18.92
C LYS A 172 -16.23 -3.71 18.39
N ILE A 173 -16.22 -4.76 17.60
CA ILE A 173 -17.45 -5.39 17.11
C ILE A 173 -17.27 -6.91 17.02
N GLU A 174 -18.29 -7.63 17.45
CA GLU A 174 -18.38 -9.09 17.41
C GLU A 174 -19.67 -9.49 16.68
N PHE A 175 -19.58 -10.48 15.82
CA PHE A 175 -20.70 -11.09 15.12
C PHE A 175 -20.90 -12.52 15.60
N THR A 176 -22.15 -12.93 15.81
CA THR A 176 -22.51 -14.31 16.14
C THR A 176 -23.05 -15.03 14.91
N PRO A 177 -23.22 -16.36 14.93
CA PRO A 177 -23.87 -17.10 13.84
C PRO A 177 -25.30 -16.64 13.51
N LEU A 178 -25.94 -15.83 14.37
CA LEU A 178 -27.24 -15.23 14.09
C LEU A 178 -27.17 -14.11 13.06
N PHE A 179 -25.98 -13.52 12.83
CA PHE A 179 -25.74 -12.58 11.75
C PHE A 179 -25.44 -13.34 10.43
N ASP A 180 -26.49 -13.81 9.78
CA ASP A 180 -26.38 -14.66 8.59
C ASP A 180 -26.08 -13.85 7.31
N THR A 181 -24.86 -13.96 6.80
CA THR A 181 -24.41 -13.25 5.58
C THR A 181 -24.48 -14.10 4.29
N LYS A 182 -25.03 -15.34 4.36
CA LYS A 182 -25.04 -16.28 3.22
C LYS A 182 -25.70 -15.74 1.94
N ASN A 183 -26.65 -14.80 2.08
CA ASN A 183 -27.38 -14.21 0.95
C ASN A 183 -26.86 -12.82 0.57
N VAL A 184 -25.84 -12.31 1.26
CA VAL A 184 -25.27 -10.97 1.02
C VAL A 184 -24.49 -10.95 -0.30
N LYS A 185 -24.80 -9.95 -1.13
CA LYS A 185 -24.17 -9.72 -2.44
C LYS A 185 -23.32 -8.43 -2.46
N ASP A 186 -23.56 -7.51 -1.55
CA ASP A 186 -22.90 -6.20 -1.50
C ASP A 186 -22.47 -5.87 -0.08
N MET A 187 -21.14 -5.75 0.13
CA MET A 187 -20.51 -5.35 1.39
C MET A 187 -19.81 -4.00 1.29
N LYS A 188 -20.09 -3.22 0.21
CA LYS A 188 -19.46 -1.92 -0.04
C LYS A 188 -19.57 -1.00 1.17
N SER A 189 -18.43 -0.44 1.61
CA SER A 189 -18.32 0.55 2.69
C SER A 189 -18.91 0.08 4.03
N MET A 190 -18.94 -1.24 4.31
CA MET A 190 -19.59 -1.76 5.52
C MET A 190 -19.01 -1.14 6.80
N PHE A 191 -17.69 -0.96 6.88
CA PHE A 191 -16.97 -0.38 8.02
C PHE A 191 -16.22 0.91 7.64
N TYR A 192 -16.64 1.58 6.56
CA TYR A 192 -15.99 2.80 6.08
C TYR A 192 -15.90 3.87 7.17
N GLU A 193 -14.68 4.38 7.43
CA GLU A 193 -14.39 5.38 8.47
C GLU A 193 -14.82 4.97 9.90
N CYS A 194 -14.74 3.66 10.24
CA CYS A 194 -14.77 3.21 11.61
C CYS A 194 -13.39 3.45 12.26
N SER A 195 -13.03 4.72 12.41
CA SER A 195 -11.65 5.14 12.71
C SER A 195 -11.12 4.71 14.09
N GLU A 196 -12.00 4.47 15.06
CA GLU A 196 -11.64 4.00 16.40
C GLU A 196 -11.66 2.46 16.53
N LEU A 197 -12.03 1.71 15.47
CA LEU A 197 -12.15 0.25 15.49
C LEU A 197 -10.77 -0.39 15.69
N THR A 198 -10.59 -1.13 16.78
CA THR A 198 -9.34 -1.79 17.14
C THR A 198 -9.34 -3.29 16.90
N SER A 199 -10.52 -3.92 16.93
CA SER A 199 -10.68 -5.35 16.67
C SER A 199 -12.05 -5.66 16.09
N ILE A 200 -12.08 -6.67 15.22
CA ILE A 200 -13.28 -7.17 14.57
C ILE A 200 -13.15 -8.68 14.39
N ASP A 201 -14.21 -9.42 14.73
CA ASP A 201 -14.32 -10.85 14.46
C ASP A 201 -15.30 -11.08 13.31
N LEU A 202 -14.80 -11.58 12.20
CA LEU A 202 -15.56 -11.88 10.98
C LEU A 202 -15.67 -13.38 10.71
N SER A 203 -15.26 -14.25 11.65
CA SER A 203 -15.13 -15.70 11.47
C SER A 203 -16.43 -16.39 11.00
N HIS A 204 -17.59 -15.77 11.28
CA HIS A 204 -18.90 -16.27 10.87
C HIS A 204 -19.40 -15.75 9.51
N PHE A 205 -18.64 -14.89 8.85
CA PHE A 205 -19.06 -14.32 7.57
C PHE A 205 -19.00 -15.35 6.44
N ILE A 206 -20.08 -15.47 5.69
CA ILE A 206 -20.17 -16.29 4.46
C ILE A 206 -20.19 -15.32 3.30
N THR A 207 -19.07 -15.27 2.53
CA THR A 207 -18.85 -14.27 1.47
C THR A 207 -19.00 -14.80 0.04
N LYS A 208 -19.29 -16.08 -0.12
CA LYS A 208 -19.34 -16.75 -1.44
C LYS A 208 -20.26 -16.10 -2.50
N ASN A 209 -21.25 -15.31 -2.08
CA ASN A 209 -22.18 -14.62 -2.98
C ASN A 209 -21.87 -13.13 -3.12
N VAL A 210 -20.84 -12.62 -2.44
CA VAL A 210 -20.49 -11.21 -2.47
C VAL A 210 -19.82 -10.85 -3.78
N ALA A 211 -20.34 -9.81 -4.44
CA ALA A 211 -19.81 -9.28 -5.69
C ALA A 211 -19.04 -7.96 -5.49
N ASN A 212 -19.27 -7.24 -4.40
CA ASN A 212 -18.67 -5.93 -4.16
C ASN A 212 -18.16 -5.80 -2.72
N MET A 213 -16.84 -5.51 -2.58
CA MET A 213 -16.17 -5.26 -1.30
C MET A 213 -15.47 -3.89 -1.28
N GLU A 214 -15.81 -3.00 -2.22
CA GLU A 214 -15.23 -1.67 -2.34
C GLU A 214 -15.38 -0.89 -1.03
N LEU A 215 -14.27 -0.23 -0.56
CA LEU A 215 -14.24 0.59 0.66
C LEU A 215 -14.63 -0.15 1.95
N MET A 216 -14.60 -1.49 1.97
CA MET A 216 -15.19 -2.25 3.10
C MET A 216 -14.60 -1.87 4.45
N PHE A 217 -13.29 -1.67 4.55
CA PHE A 217 -12.54 -1.29 5.76
C PHE A 217 -11.85 0.06 5.65
N ALA A 218 -12.12 0.83 4.58
CA ALA A 218 -11.42 2.09 4.36
C ALA A 218 -11.61 3.05 5.54
N GLY A 219 -10.51 3.64 6.01
CA GLY A 219 -10.50 4.54 7.16
C GLY A 219 -10.60 3.85 8.52
N CYS A 220 -10.40 2.53 8.63
CA CYS A 220 -10.30 1.82 9.91
C CYS A 220 -8.90 2.04 10.51
N ARG A 221 -8.60 3.28 10.89
CA ARG A 221 -7.25 3.77 11.22
C ARG A 221 -6.60 3.10 12.43
N LYS A 222 -7.37 2.58 13.40
CA LYS A 222 -6.83 1.92 14.60
C LYS A 222 -6.75 0.40 14.50
N LEU A 223 -7.27 -0.18 13.42
CA LEU A 223 -7.23 -1.62 13.19
C LEU A 223 -5.78 -2.06 12.92
N LYS A 224 -5.27 -3.03 13.70
CA LYS A 224 -3.90 -3.52 13.60
C LYS A 224 -3.80 -4.88 12.91
N HIS A 225 -4.77 -5.72 13.14
CA HIS A 225 -4.82 -7.10 12.65
C HIS A 225 -6.17 -7.35 12.02
N LEU A 226 -6.17 -8.02 10.86
CA LEU A 226 -7.40 -8.39 10.17
C LEU A 226 -7.20 -9.75 9.50
N ASP A 227 -7.94 -10.75 9.97
CA ASP A 227 -7.94 -12.08 9.37
C ASP A 227 -9.14 -12.25 8.42
N LEU A 228 -8.85 -12.38 7.14
CA LEU A 228 -9.81 -12.62 6.07
C LEU A 228 -9.54 -13.96 5.36
N SER A 229 -8.77 -14.85 5.97
CA SER A 229 -8.35 -16.13 5.37
C SER A 229 -9.51 -17.05 4.97
N HIS A 230 -10.69 -16.86 5.59
CA HIS A 230 -11.90 -17.64 5.32
C HIS A 230 -12.83 -16.99 4.27
N PHE A 231 -12.50 -15.79 3.77
CA PHE A 231 -13.33 -15.12 2.76
C PHE A 231 -13.25 -15.84 1.40
N ASP A 232 -14.39 -16.24 0.87
CA ASP A 232 -14.53 -16.70 -0.52
C ASP A 232 -14.80 -15.48 -1.41
N THR A 233 -13.80 -15.05 -2.18
CA THR A 233 -13.84 -13.83 -2.99
C THR A 233 -14.01 -14.09 -4.49
N LYS A 234 -14.26 -15.34 -4.90
CA LYS A 234 -14.31 -15.76 -6.32
C LYS A 234 -15.32 -15.01 -7.19
N ASN A 235 -16.38 -14.42 -6.58
CA ASN A 235 -17.41 -13.66 -7.28
C ASN A 235 -17.22 -12.15 -7.17
N VAL A 236 -16.18 -11.68 -6.44
CA VAL A 236 -15.93 -10.26 -6.23
C VAL A 236 -15.35 -9.62 -7.48
N ASN A 237 -15.99 -8.54 -7.94
CA ASN A 237 -15.58 -7.80 -9.14
C ASN A 237 -14.94 -6.43 -8.84
N SER A 238 -15.11 -5.88 -7.64
CA SER A 238 -14.44 -4.66 -7.19
C SER A 238 -13.92 -4.81 -5.76
N MET A 239 -12.64 -4.50 -5.57
CA MET A 239 -11.94 -4.40 -4.29
C MET A 239 -11.27 -3.03 -4.14
N ALA A 240 -11.68 -2.04 -4.96
CA ALA A 240 -11.11 -0.70 -4.90
C ALA A 240 -11.25 -0.11 -3.49
N ASN A 241 -10.17 0.53 -3.01
CA ASN A 241 -10.14 1.21 -1.71
C ASN A 241 -10.41 0.30 -0.48
N MET A 242 -10.34 -1.04 -0.63
CA MET A 242 -10.82 -1.95 0.43
C MET A 242 -10.17 -1.72 1.79
N PHE A 243 -8.88 -1.37 1.83
CA PHE A 243 -8.09 -1.11 3.03
C PHE A 243 -7.49 0.31 3.04
N GLU A 244 -8.03 1.22 2.24
CA GLU A 244 -7.59 2.62 2.18
C GLU A 244 -7.52 3.23 3.59
N ASP A 245 -6.46 3.99 3.91
CA ASP A 245 -6.28 4.66 5.21
C ASP A 245 -6.29 3.73 6.45
N CYS A 246 -6.01 2.44 6.29
CA CYS A 246 -5.78 1.53 7.40
C CYS A 246 -4.34 1.70 7.94
N ILE A 247 -4.02 2.90 8.43
CA ILE A 247 -2.66 3.35 8.73
C ILE A 247 -1.92 2.53 9.79
N ASN A 248 -2.62 1.86 10.69
CA ASN A 248 -2.04 1.02 11.74
C ASN A 248 -2.11 -0.48 11.42
N LEU A 249 -2.66 -0.87 10.27
CA LEU A 249 -2.77 -2.27 9.86
C LEU A 249 -1.38 -2.83 9.59
N SER A 250 -0.92 -3.74 10.44
CA SER A 250 0.41 -4.36 10.37
C SER A 250 0.37 -5.83 9.94
N GLU A 251 -0.76 -6.50 10.15
CA GLU A 251 -0.96 -7.90 9.82
C GLU A 251 -2.27 -8.06 9.04
N LEU A 252 -2.16 -8.57 7.82
CA LEU A 252 -3.28 -8.79 6.91
C LEU A 252 -3.08 -10.11 6.15
N ASN A 253 -3.98 -11.05 6.35
CA ASN A 253 -3.94 -12.35 5.68
C ASN A 253 -4.95 -12.39 4.52
N LEU A 254 -4.43 -12.46 3.29
CA LEU A 254 -5.19 -12.52 2.03
C LEU A 254 -4.92 -13.81 1.25
N SER A 255 -4.32 -14.83 1.86
CA SER A 255 -3.83 -16.03 1.18
C SER A 255 -4.89 -16.80 0.38
N ASN A 256 -6.17 -16.67 0.76
CA ASN A 256 -7.30 -17.32 0.09
C ASN A 256 -8.06 -16.40 -0.90
N PHE A 257 -7.57 -15.18 -1.14
CA PHE A 257 -8.24 -14.27 -2.05
C PHE A 257 -8.14 -14.77 -3.50
N ASP A 258 -9.29 -15.04 -4.10
CA ASP A 258 -9.44 -15.31 -5.52
C ASP A 258 -9.87 -14.03 -6.22
N THR A 259 -8.97 -13.42 -7.00
CA THR A 259 -9.21 -12.12 -7.64
C THR A 259 -9.45 -12.22 -9.15
N ARG A 260 -9.73 -13.44 -9.69
CA ARG A 260 -9.91 -13.67 -11.14
C ARG A 260 -11.03 -12.87 -11.78
N GLU A 261 -12.04 -12.45 -11.01
CA GLU A 261 -13.15 -11.62 -11.50
C GLU A 261 -12.99 -10.13 -11.20
N VAL A 262 -11.93 -9.74 -10.45
CA VAL A 262 -11.72 -8.35 -10.05
C VAL A 262 -11.25 -7.51 -11.23
N LYS A 263 -11.91 -6.37 -11.43
CA LYS A 263 -11.60 -5.38 -12.47
C LYS A 263 -10.97 -4.11 -11.92
N GLU A 264 -11.21 -3.78 -10.66
CA GLU A 264 -10.80 -2.55 -10.01
C GLU A 264 -10.06 -2.85 -8.70
N MET A 265 -8.76 -2.48 -8.65
CA MET A 265 -7.89 -2.62 -7.49
C MET A 265 -7.25 -1.28 -7.10
N GLY A 266 -7.68 -0.17 -7.70
CA GLY A 266 -7.14 1.14 -7.37
C GLY A 266 -7.32 1.46 -5.89
N PHE A 267 -6.33 2.10 -5.27
CA PHE A 267 -6.31 2.52 -3.86
C PHE A 267 -6.45 1.37 -2.84
N MET A 268 -6.35 0.09 -3.24
CA MET A 268 -6.70 -1.03 -2.35
C MET A 268 -5.95 -1.00 -1.02
N PHE A 269 -4.67 -0.61 -1.01
CA PHE A 269 -3.81 -0.49 0.17
C PHE A 269 -3.28 0.93 0.37
N PHE A 270 -3.98 1.94 -0.17
CA PHE A 270 -3.59 3.35 -0.06
C PHE A 270 -3.39 3.75 1.41
N GLU A 271 -2.22 4.35 1.74
CA GLU A 271 -1.83 4.79 3.10
C GLU A 271 -1.87 3.67 4.17
N CYS A 272 -1.70 2.39 3.79
CA CYS A 272 -1.46 1.31 4.75
C CYS A 272 0.00 1.38 5.27
N SER A 273 0.32 2.46 5.97
CA SER A 273 1.69 2.85 6.29
C SER A 273 2.42 1.92 7.28
N SER A 274 1.69 1.10 8.03
CA SER A 274 2.27 0.14 8.99
C SER A 274 2.52 -1.26 8.42
N LEU A 275 2.08 -1.57 7.18
CA LEU A 275 2.36 -2.86 6.54
C LEU A 275 3.86 -2.98 6.25
N THR A 276 4.53 -3.97 6.88
CA THR A 276 5.96 -4.25 6.66
C THR A 276 6.18 -5.33 5.59
N SER A 277 5.20 -6.20 5.41
CA SER A 277 5.12 -7.23 4.38
C SER A 277 3.66 -7.45 3.97
N LEU A 278 3.43 -7.94 2.76
CA LEU A 278 2.10 -8.25 2.25
C LEU A 278 2.20 -9.43 1.28
N ASP A 279 1.52 -10.54 1.62
CA ASP A 279 1.41 -11.69 0.73
C ASP A 279 0.19 -11.53 -0.19
N ILE A 280 0.46 -11.31 -1.47
CA ILE A 280 -0.53 -11.20 -2.54
C ILE A 280 -0.29 -12.25 -3.64
N SER A 281 0.43 -13.32 -3.33
CA SER A 281 0.76 -14.40 -4.28
C SER A 281 -0.45 -15.09 -4.90
N SER A 282 -1.61 -15.02 -4.23
CA SER A 282 -2.89 -15.52 -4.72
C SER A 282 -3.57 -14.61 -5.76
N PHE A 283 -3.11 -13.35 -5.93
CA PHE A 283 -3.81 -12.38 -6.77
C PHE A 283 -3.66 -12.70 -8.26
N ASN A 284 -4.76 -12.79 -8.95
CA ASN A 284 -4.83 -12.80 -10.41
C ASN A 284 -5.32 -11.44 -10.90
N THR A 285 -4.50 -10.76 -11.69
CA THR A 285 -4.78 -9.40 -12.16
C THR A 285 -5.15 -9.32 -13.65
N GLU A 286 -5.44 -10.45 -14.28
CA GLU A 286 -5.69 -10.54 -15.74
C GLU A 286 -6.84 -9.65 -16.22
N LYS A 287 -7.89 -9.45 -15.40
CA LYS A 287 -9.04 -8.61 -15.72
C LYS A 287 -8.93 -7.18 -15.19
N VAL A 288 -7.87 -6.87 -14.44
CA VAL A 288 -7.74 -5.56 -13.80
C VAL A 288 -7.44 -4.49 -14.83
N THR A 289 -8.18 -3.38 -14.75
CA THR A 289 -8.05 -2.23 -15.66
C THR A 289 -7.40 -1.02 -15.00
N THR A 290 -7.42 -0.92 -13.67
CA THR A 290 -6.76 0.16 -12.94
C THR A 290 -6.07 -0.34 -11.66
N MET A 291 -4.83 0.13 -11.46
CA MET A 291 -4.02 -0.10 -10.26
C MET A 291 -3.50 1.22 -9.69
N GLU A 292 -4.18 2.33 -10.04
CA GLU A 292 -3.80 3.65 -9.55
C GLU A 292 -3.77 3.67 -8.03
N TYR A 293 -2.70 4.27 -7.46
CA TYR A 293 -2.53 4.46 -6.00
C TYR A 293 -2.55 3.16 -5.17
N MET A 294 -2.47 1.95 -5.79
CA MET A 294 -2.75 0.68 -5.11
C MET A 294 -1.94 0.49 -3.81
N PHE A 295 -0.67 0.86 -3.81
CA PHE A 295 0.23 0.76 -2.66
C PHE A 295 0.77 2.13 -2.21
N LYS A 296 0.18 3.24 -2.69
CA LYS A 296 0.65 4.57 -2.31
C LYS A 296 0.64 4.72 -0.79
N GLY A 297 1.75 5.24 -0.24
CA GLY A 297 1.88 5.48 1.20
C GLY A 297 2.11 4.24 2.05
N CYS A 298 2.35 3.05 1.46
CA CYS A 298 2.80 1.86 2.19
C CYS A 298 4.27 2.05 2.62
N SER A 299 4.51 3.04 3.47
CA SER A 299 5.84 3.58 3.78
C SER A 299 6.75 2.64 4.57
N SER A 300 6.18 1.63 5.26
CA SER A 300 6.95 0.60 5.98
C SER A 300 7.27 -0.63 5.14
N LEU A 301 6.69 -0.76 3.92
CA LEU A 301 6.85 -1.92 3.06
C LEU A 301 8.28 -1.95 2.48
N THR A 302 9.05 -2.99 2.83
CA THR A 302 10.46 -3.10 2.41
C THR A 302 10.65 -3.87 1.10
N SER A 303 9.71 -4.75 0.80
CA SER A 303 9.65 -5.53 -0.44
C SER A 303 8.21 -5.93 -0.73
N ILE A 304 7.91 -6.18 -2.00
CA ILE A 304 6.62 -6.74 -2.44
C ILE A 304 6.86 -7.57 -3.71
N ASP A 305 6.27 -8.75 -3.76
CA ASP A 305 6.32 -9.59 -4.97
C ASP A 305 5.07 -9.34 -5.84
N VAL A 306 5.29 -8.68 -6.96
CA VAL A 306 4.28 -8.43 -8.01
C VAL A 306 4.67 -9.10 -9.33
N SER A 307 5.63 -10.02 -9.30
CA SER A 307 6.18 -10.69 -10.51
C SER A 307 5.13 -11.51 -11.28
N HIS A 308 4.06 -11.94 -10.60
CA HIS A 308 2.95 -12.69 -11.17
C HIS A 308 1.82 -11.80 -11.71
N PHE A 309 1.87 -10.48 -11.52
CA PHE A 309 0.84 -9.56 -12.00
C PHE A 309 0.80 -9.52 -13.53
N LYS A 310 -0.40 -9.64 -14.08
CA LYS A 310 -0.70 -9.43 -15.49
C LYS A 310 -1.26 -8.04 -15.69
N THR A 311 -0.63 -7.24 -16.52
CA THR A 311 -0.92 -5.81 -16.67
C THR A 311 -1.34 -5.40 -18.08
N GLU A 312 -1.57 -6.37 -18.97
CA GLU A 312 -1.92 -6.13 -20.37
C GLU A 312 -3.23 -5.34 -20.55
N ASN A 313 -4.11 -5.37 -19.55
CA ASN A 313 -5.38 -4.65 -19.57
C ASN A 313 -5.37 -3.35 -18.75
N VAL A 314 -4.28 -3.07 -18.05
CA VAL A 314 -4.18 -1.91 -17.16
C VAL A 314 -4.03 -0.63 -17.98
N ILE A 315 -4.90 0.34 -17.73
CA ILE A 315 -4.93 1.65 -18.41
C ILE A 315 -4.10 2.68 -17.65
N SER A 316 -4.02 2.58 -16.32
CA SER A 316 -3.26 3.51 -15.50
C SER A 316 -2.60 2.80 -14.33
N LEU A 317 -1.31 3.13 -14.13
CA LEU A 317 -0.45 2.72 -13.01
C LEU A 317 0.01 3.95 -12.20
N SER A 318 -0.67 5.09 -12.42
CA SER A 318 -0.27 6.35 -11.78
C SER A 318 -0.21 6.19 -10.26
N ARG A 319 0.90 6.65 -9.67
CA ARG A 319 1.13 6.70 -8.22
C ARG A 319 1.04 5.34 -7.50
N MET A 320 1.20 4.21 -8.25
CA MET A 320 0.99 2.86 -7.69
C MET A 320 1.87 2.59 -6.47
N PHE A 321 3.12 3.04 -6.47
CA PHE A 321 4.08 2.88 -5.37
C PHE A 321 4.53 4.23 -4.78
N GLU A 322 3.80 5.32 -5.06
CA GLU A 322 4.13 6.64 -4.50
C GLU A 322 4.30 6.57 -2.98
N LYS A 323 5.38 7.14 -2.46
CA LYS A 323 5.73 7.15 -1.02
C LYS A 323 5.91 5.77 -0.37
N CYS A 324 6.23 4.73 -1.15
CA CYS A 324 6.75 3.48 -0.60
C CYS A 324 8.22 3.70 -0.16
N SER A 325 8.41 4.58 0.82
CA SER A 325 9.73 5.13 1.17
C SER A 325 10.71 4.12 1.78
N SER A 326 10.24 2.96 2.23
CA SER A 326 11.09 1.86 2.71
C SER A 326 11.37 0.79 1.66
N LEU A 327 10.75 0.85 0.47
CA LEU A 327 10.94 -0.13 -0.60
C LEU A 327 12.38 -0.08 -1.11
N ILE A 328 13.07 -1.24 -1.10
CA ILE A 328 14.49 -1.33 -1.43
C ILE A 328 14.70 -1.69 -2.91
N SER A 329 13.89 -2.61 -3.41
CA SER A 329 13.93 -3.04 -4.81
C SER A 329 12.56 -3.53 -5.26
N ILE A 330 12.32 -3.50 -6.58
CA ILE A 330 11.10 -4.05 -7.16
C ILE A 330 11.39 -4.66 -8.53
N ASP A 331 10.80 -5.83 -8.79
CA ASP A 331 10.86 -6.49 -10.08
C ASP A 331 9.50 -6.34 -10.82
N LEU A 332 9.52 -5.55 -11.90
CA LEU A 332 8.39 -5.35 -12.80
C LEU A 332 8.66 -5.97 -14.18
N SER A 333 9.62 -6.92 -14.29
CA SER A 333 9.98 -7.53 -15.56
C SER A 333 8.84 -8.26 -16.27
N ASN A 334 7.79 -8.62 -15.54
CA ASN A 334 6.57 -9.22 -16.09
C ASN A 334 5.46 -8.21 -16.42
N PHE A 335 5.64 -6.94 -16.07
CA PHE A 335 4.67 -5.92 -16.42
C PHE A 335 4.72 -5.64 -17.91
N ARG A 336 3.64 -5.97 -18.59
CA ARG A 336 3.40 -5.61 -20.00
C ARG A 336 2.27 -4.62 -20.01
N THR A 337 2.55 -3.40 -20.47
CA THR A 337 1.66 -2.25 -20.27
C THR A 337 1.19 -1.60 -21.57
N PRO A 338 0.80 -2.38 -22.61
CA PRO A 338 0.49 -1.84 -23.95
C PRO A 338 -0.72 -0.91 -23.98
N LYS A 339 -1.54 -0.89 -22.94
CA LYS A 339 -2.72 -0.01 -22.83
C LYS A 339 -2.52 1.15 -21.85
N ALA A 340 -1.39 1.18 -21.14
CA ALA A 340 -1.16 2.20 -20.14
C ALA A 340 -1.00 3.58 -20.79
N SER A 341 -1.85 4.52 -20.41
CA SER A 341 -1.78 5.92 -20.84
C SER A 341 -1.07 6.82 -19.82
N SER A 342 -0.97 6.39 -18.55
CA SER A 342 -0.28 7.15 -17.50
C SER A 342 0.45 6.23 -16.52
N ILE A 343 1.70 6.64 -16.24
CA ILE A 343 2.58 6.07 -15.20
C ILE A 343 3.11 7.19 -14.29
N SER A 344 2.42 8.33 -14.29
CA SER A 344 2.83 9.53 -13.56
C SER A 344 3.03 9.23 -12.07
N SER A 345 4.14 9.69 -11.52
CA SER A 345 4.50 9.57 -10.09
C SER A 345 4.49 8.14 -9.54
N MET A 346 4.67 7.12 -10.41
CA MET A 346 4.55 5.71 -9.99
C MET A 346 5.51 5.36 -8.84
N PHE A 347 6.71 5.96 -8.78
CA PHE A 347 7.71 5.77 -7.74
C PHE A 347 8.06 7.07 -7.00
N PHE A 348 7.17 8.05 -7.04
CA PHE A 348 7.38 9.34 -6.36
C PHE A 348 7.71 9.13 -4.87
N GLU A 349 8.83 9.71 -4.39
CA GLU A 349 9.33 9.59 -3.01
C GLU A 349 9.59 8.14 -2.53
N CYS A 350 9.96 7.22 -3.43
CA CYS A 350 10.53 5.93 -3.06
C CYS A 350 12.01 6.11 -2.67
N THR A 351 12.26 6.77 -1.55
CA THR A 351 13.58 7.30 -1.18
C THR A 351 14.65 6.24 -0.95
N LYS A 352 14.28 5.01 -0.53
CA LYS A 352 15.23 3.90 -0.31
C LYS A 352 15.34 2.95 -1.50
N LEU A 353 14.66 3.22 -2.61
CA LEU A 353 14.66 2.36 -3.78
C LEU A 353 16.03 2.41 -4.49
N LYS A 354 16.70 1.25 -4.53
CA LYS A 354 18.06 1.10 -5.09
C LYS A 354 18.06 0.51 -6.50
N SER A 355 17.08 -0.33 -6.81
CA SER A 355 16.98 -0.99 -8.11
C SER A 355 15.54 -1.26 -8.52
N ILE A 356 15.29 -1.12 -9.82
CA ILE A 356 14.00 -1.40 -10.46
C ILE A 356 14.29 -2.22 -11.71
N ASN A 357 13.56 -3.32 -11.91
CA ASN A 357 13.63 -4.08 -13.15
C ASN A 357 12.41 -3.77 -14.03
N LEU A 358 12.62 -3.06 -15.14
CA LEU A 358 11.57 -2.60 -16.07
C LEU A 358 11.65 -3.29 -17.45
N LYS A 359 12.32 -4.44 -17.56
CA LYS A 359 12.71 -5.07 -18.84
C LYS A 359 11.61 -5.17 -19.91
N ASN A 360 10.35 -5.44 -19.53
CA ASN A 360 9.26 -5.61 -20.49
C ASN A 360 8.18 -4.51 -20.38
N PHE A 361 8.49 -3.43 -19.67
CA PHE A 361 7.56 -2.33 -19.43
C PHE A 361 7.34 -1.54 -20.73
N ASP A 362 6.15 -1.61 -21.31
CA ASP A 362 5.82 -0.95 -22.58
C ASP A 362 5.23 0.43 -22.31
N THR A 363 5.93 1.47 -22.76
CA THR A 363 5.52 2.86 -22.62
C THR A 363 5.00 3.49 -23.92
N SER A 364 4.77 2.68 -24.96
CA SER A 364 4.43 3.17 -26.31
C SER A 364 3.15 4.02 -26.38
N ASN A 365 2.19 3.81 -25.47
CA ASN A 365 0.94 4.55 -25.40
C ASN A 365 0.90 5.56 -24.24
N VAL A 366 2.00 5.72 -23.50
CA VAL A 366 2.03 6.61 -22.33
C VAL A 366 2.08 8.07 -22.77
N ILE A 367 1.18 8.86 -22.18
CA ILE A 367 1.06 10.32 -22.40
C ILE A 367 1.65 11.08 -21.21
N GLY A 368 1.48 10.57 -19.98
CA GLY A 368 1.96 11.19 -18.74
C GLY A 368 3.06 10.37 -18.07
N MET A 369 4.27 10.96 -17.92
CA MET A 369 5.41 10.41 -17.18
C MET A 369 5.90 11.35 -16.07
N ASN A 370 5.12 12.41 -15.77
CA ASN A 370 5.56 13.41 -14.80
C ASN A 370 5.81 12.77 -13.42
N GLY A 371 6.94 13.14 -12.82
CA GLY A 371 7.32 12.68 -11.48
C GLY A 371 7.57 11.18 -11.34
N LEU A 372 7.76 10.42 -12.44
CA LEU A 372 7.86 8.96 -12.43
C LEU A 372 8.83 8.42 -11.37
N PHE A 373 10.05 9.01 -11.29
CA PHE A 373 11.09 8.65 -10.33
C PHE A 373 11.42 9.80 -9.37
N ASN A 374 10.53 10.79 -9.25
CA ASN A 374 10.79 11.97 -8.40
C ASN A 374 11.04 11.55 -6.95
N GLY A 375 12.19 11.97 -6.40
CA GLY A 375 12.59 11.67 -5.02
C GLY A 375 13.14 10.24 -4.82
N CYS A 376 13.46 9.49 -5.89
CA CYS A 376 14.15 8.21 -5.78
C CYS A 376 15.65 8.42 -5.47
N SER A 377 15.94 9.01 -4.30
CA SER A 377 17.26 9.51 -3.95
C SER A 377 18.35 8.45 -3.77
N SER A 378 17.96 7.18 -3.55
CA SER A 378 18.91 6.05 -3.42
C SER A 378 19.14 5.29 -4.74
N LEU A 379 18.49 5.68 -5.84
CA LEU A 379 18.58 5.00 -7.14
C LEU A 379 19.90 5.38 -7.83
N ALA A 380 20.87 4.46 -7.83
CA ALA A 380 22.22 4.72 -8.37
C ALA A 380 22.33 4.43 -9.87
N SER A 381 21.50 3.55 -10.40
CA SER A 381 21.42 3.21 -11.82
C SER A 381 19.99 2.89 -12.23
N LEU A 382 19.66 3.13 -13.49
CA LEU A 382 18.32 2.91 -14.03
C LEU A 382 18.42 2.50 -15.49
N ASP A 383 17.90 1.31 -15.82
CA ASP A 383 17.77 0.84 -17.20
C ASP A 383 16.35 1.13 -17.73
N ILE A 384 16.26 2.08 -18.64
CA ILE A 384 15.05 2.49 -19.35
C ILE A 384 15.24 2.44 -20.87
N SER A 385 16.15 1.59 -21.33
CA SER A 385 16.48 1.41 -22.75
C SER A 385 15.30 0.94 -23.62
N ASN A 386 14.27 0.35 -22.97
CA ASN A 386 13.04 -0.06 -23.63
C ASN A 386 11.93 1.02 -23.66
N PHE A 387 12.13 2.17 -23.00
CA PHE A 387 11.11 3.22 -22.97
C PHE A 387 10.91 3.86 -24.34
N ARG A 388 9.66 4.05 -24.71
CA ARG A 388 9.22 4.79 -25.90
C ARG A 388 8.44 5.99 -25.47
N THR A 389 8.91 7.18 -25.82
CA THR A 389 8.34 8.44 -25.33
C THR A 389 7.62 9.25 -26.44
N ASN A 390 7.37 8.63 -27.59
CA ASN A 390 6.77 9.29 -28.75
C ASN A 390 5.42 9.98 -28.46
N ASN A 391 4.63 9.48 -27.53
CA ASN A 391 3.32 10.03 -27.18
C ASN A 391 3.34 10.89 -25.91
N VAL A 392 4.51 11.04 -25.27
CA VAL A 392 4.62 11.74 -23.98
C VAL A 392 4.47 13.25 -24.18
N ILE A 393 3.58 13.86 -23.41
CA ILE A 393 3.33 15.31 -23.39
C ILE A 393 3.98 15.94 -22.16
N ASN A 394 4.03 15.22 -21.02
CA ASN A 394 4.47 15.77 -19.75
C ASN A 394 5.57 14.92 -19.13
N MET A 395 6.78 15.51 -18.99
CA MET A 395 7.97 14.95 -18.34
C MET A 395 8.37 15.75 -17.08
N ASN A 396 7.53 16.68 -16.60
CA ASN A 396 7.86 17.47 -15.41
C ASN A 396 8.30 16.58 -14.26
N PHE A 397 9.38 16.93 -13.57
CA PHE A 397 9.89 16.25 -12.37
C PHE A 397 10.26 14.77 -12.56
N MET A 398 10.42 14.26 -13.80
CA MET A 398 10.54 12.83 -14.06
C MET A 398 11.67 12.16 -13.25
N PHE A 399 12.84 12.79 -13.15
CA PHE A 399 14.01 12.34 -12.39
C PHE A 399 14.39 13.31 -11.27
N ASN A 400 13.46 14.22 -10.87
CA ASN A 400 13.75 15.21 -9.85
C ASN A 400 14.20 14.53 -8.55
N GLY A 401 15.33 14.97 -7.98
CA GLY A 401 15.84 14.42 -6.72
C GLY A 401 16.40 12.99 -6.80
N CYS A 402 16.70 12.45 -8.00
CA CYS A 402 17.45 11.21 -8.16
C CYS A 402 18.94 11.45 -7.85
N SER A 403 19.23 11.81 -6.61
CA SER A 403 20.53 12.36 -6.20
C SER A 403 21.68 11.38 -6.22
N SER A 404 21.42 10.07 -6.20
CA SER A 404 22.46 9.03 -6.30
C SER A 404 22.73 8.55 -7.74
N LEU A 405 21.93 9.00 -8.73
CA LEU A 405 22.05 8.57 -10.11
C LEU A 405 23.34 9.16 -10.73
N THR A 406 24.29 8.30 -11.13
CA THR A 406 25.60 8.72 -11.66
C THR A 406 25.61 8.83 -13.18
N SER A 407 24.77 8.07 -13.86
CA SER A 407 24.60 8.10 -15.31
C SER A 407 23.16 7.75 -15.68
N LEU A 408 22.71 8.22 -16.84
CA LEU A 408 21.37 7.95 -17.36
C LEU A 408 21.40 7.90 -18.88
N ASP A 409 21.06 6.73 -19.44
CA ASP A 409 20.92 6.58 -20.89
C ASP A 409 19.46 6.89 -21.30
N ILE A 410 19.31 8.00 -22.02
CA ILE A 410 18.04 8.49 -22.59
C ILE A 410 18.14 8.66 -24.11
N SER A 411 19.08 7.96 -24.74
CA SER A 411 19.31 8.01 -26.19
C SER A 411 18.11 7.58 -27.03
N ASN A 412 17.22 6.78 -26.44
CA ASN A 412 15.96 6.30 -27.04
C ASN A 412 14.77 7.26 -26.86
N PHE A 413 14.91 8.36 -26.11
CA PHE A 413 13.80 9.29 -25.86
C PHE A 413 13.50 10.11 -27.12
N ASN A 414 12.23 10.11 -27.51
CA ASN A 414 11.69 11.06 -28.49
C ASN A 414 10.86 12.10 -27.73
N THR A 415 11.28 13.36 -27.79
CA THR A 415 10.64 14.45 -27.07
C THR A 415 9.81 15.39 -27.97
N GLU A 416 9.57 15.01 -29.24
CA GLU A 416 8.86 15.82 -30.22
C GLU A 416 7.49 16.32 -29.75
N ASN A 417 6.75 15.51 -28.99
CA ASN A 417 5.42 15.85 -28.49
C ASN A 417 5.42 16.45 -27.07
N VAL A 418 6.58 16.56 -26.43
CA VAL A 418 6.68 17.04 -25.05
C VAL A 418 6.45 18.56 -25.00
N GLN A 419 5.56 18.96 -24.10
CA GLN A 419 5.19 20.37 -23.84
C GLN A 419 5.71 20.87 -22.48
N TYR A 420 5.96 19.99 -21.54
CA TYR A 420 6.33 20.32 -20.16
C TYR A 420 7.56 19.52 -19.73
N MET A 421 8.65 20.22 -19.39
CA MET A 421 9.93 19.62 -18.94
C MET A 421 10.47 20.27 -17.66
N ASP A 422 9.61 20.96 -16.88
CA ASP A 422 10.08 21.62 -15.67
C ASP A 422 10.69 20.62 -14.71
N SER A 423 11.85 20.96 -14.15
CA SER A 423 12.54 20.18 -13.11
C SER A 423 12.82 18.72 -13.49
N THR A 424 12.90 18.40 -14.77
CA THR A 424 13.03 17.00 -15.24
C THR A 424 14.25 16.30 -14.62
N PHE A 425 15.40 16.99 -14.50
CA PHE A 425 16.64 16.47 -13.91
C PHE A 425 17.05 17.24 -12.64
N GLN A 426 16.15 18.05 -12.08
CA GLN A 426 16.47 18.86 -10.90
C GLN A 426 16.98 17.99 -9.77
N GLY A 427 18.11 18.37 -9.15
CA GLY A 427 18.66 17.65 -8.00
C GLY A 427 19.27 16.27 -8.30
N CYS A 428 19.55 15.94 -9.59
CA CYS A 428 20.37 14.79 -9.96
C CYS A 428 21.85 15.11 -9.64
N SER A 429 22.15 15.24 -8.34
CA SER A 429 23.40 15.85 -7.88
C SER A 429 24.66 15.03 -8.14
N SER A 430 24.54 13.70 -8.32
CA SER A 430 25.66 12.81 -8.66
C SER A 430 25.80 12.55 -10.15
N LEU A 431 24.94 13.12 -10.99
CA LEU A 431 24.97 12.88 -12.44
C LEU A 431 26.18 13.59 -13.05
N GLU A 432 27.16 12.80 -13.54
CA GLU A 432 28.41 13.32 -14.08
C GLU A 432 28.29 13.74 -15.55
N THR A 433 27.50 12.98 -16.30
CA THR A 433 27.26 13.21 -17.74
C THR A 433 25.80 12.99 -18.08
N LEU A 434 25.27 13.77 -19.01
CA LEU A 434 23.93 13.61 -19.56
C LEU A 434 23.93 14.00 -21.05
N ASP A 435 23.59 13.06 -21.91
CA ASP A 435 23.40 13.33 -23.33
C ASP A 435 21.93 13.63 -23.65
N VAL A 436 21.65 14.87 -24.03
CA VAL A 436 20.34 15.37 -24.46
C VAL A 436 20.35 15.77 -25.94
N SER A 437 21.32 15.29 -26.72
CA SER A 437 21.50 15.64 -28.15
C SER A 437 20.34 15.19 -29.03
N ASN A 438 19.57 14.19 -28.58
CA ASN A 438 18.36 13.68 -29.25
C ASN A 438 17.09 14.46 -28.90
N PHE A 439 17.13 15.42 -27.95
CA PHE A 439 15.93 16.14 -27.51
C PHE A 439 15.47 17.14 -28.57
N ASN A 440 14.23 16.98 -29.03
CA ASN A 440 13.48 17.98 -29.79
C ASN A 440 12.59 18.77 -28.82
N THR A 441 12.95 20.02 -28.55
CA THR A 441 12.23 20.86 -27.57
C THR A 441 11.31 21.91 -28.24
N GLY A 442 11.06 21.79 -29.54
CA GLY A 442 10.29 22.79 -30.30
C GLY A 442 8.85 23.01 -29.82
N ASN A 443 8.24 22.03 -29.15
CA ASN A 443 6.91 22.14 -28.56
C ASN A 443 6.93 22.47 -27.07
N VAL A 444 8.12 22.57 -26.45
CA VAL A 444 8.22 22.81 -25.00
C VAL A 444 7.93 24.26 -24.65
N THR A 445 6.98 24.46 -23.74
CA THR A 445 6.51 25.79 -23.32
C THR A 445 7.23 26.32 -22.07
N THR A 446 7.79 25.42 -21.25
CA THR A 446 8.49 25.76 -20.01
C THR A 446 9.55 24.72 -19.68
N MET A 447 10.73 25.20 -19.22
CA MET A 447 11.89 24.41 -18.81
C MET A 447 12.46 24.93 -17.49
N VAL A 448 11.61 25.37 -16.59
CA VAL A 448 12.03 25.88 -15.27
C VAL A 448 12.84 24.82 -14.54
N SER A 449 14.03 25.20 -14.04
CA SER A 449 14.85 24.33 -13.18
C SER A 449 15.26 22.98 -13.79
N ILE A 450 15.26 22.84 -15.11
CA ILE A 450 15.44 21.53 -15.77
C ILE A 450 16.73 20.80 -15.34
N PHE A 451 17.84 21.53 -15.12
CA PHE A 451 19.14 21.01 -14.64
C PHE A 451 19.54 21.59 -13.28
N GLN A 452 18.62 22.26 -12.57
CA GLN A 452 18.94 22.86 -11.27
C GLN A 452 19.52 21.82 -10.30
N GLY A 453 20.66 22.14 -9.67
CA GLY A 453 21.27 21.27 -8.67
C GLY A 453 21.92 20.00 -9.23
N CYS A 454 22.20 19.92 -10.54
CA CYS A 454 23.04 18.89 -11.14
C CYS A 454 24.51 19.18 -10.80
N LYS A 455 24.89 18.95 -9.54
CA LYS A 455 26.14 19.45 -8.96
C LYS A 455 27.41 18.84 -9.53
N SER A 456 27.34 17.59 -10.00
CA SER A 456 28.48 16.86 -10.58
C SER A 456 28.61 17.02 -12.11
N LEU A 457 27.64 17.67 -12.75
CA LEU A 457 27.62 17.83 -14.19
C LEU A 457 28.68 18.86 -14.64
N THR A 458 29.71 18.41 -15.34
CA THR A 458 30.82 19.28 -15.76
C THR A 458 30.55 20.02 -17.06
N SER A 459 29.73 19.44 -17.92
CA SER A 459 29.30 20.04 -19.19
C SER A 459 27.96 19.47 -19.63
N ILE A 460 27.22 20.22 -20.42
CA ILE A 460 26.00 19.76 -21.09
C ILE A 460 25.89 20.40 -22.47
N ASN A 461 25.56 19.58 -23.47
CA ASN A 461 25.32 20.05 -24.83
C ASN A 461 23.81 20.24 -25.07
N VAL A 462 23.39 21.49 -25.14
CA VAL A 462 22.00 21.89 -25.44
C VAL A 462 21.85 22.53 -26.83
N SER A 463 22.81 22.32 -27.71
CA SER A 463 22.86 22.96 -29.05
C SER A 463 21.64 22.61 -29.93
N ASN A 464 20.98 21.47 -29.67
CA ASN A 464 19.79 21.04 -30.39
C ASN A 464 18.47 21.55 -29.76
N PHE A 465 18.55 22.24 -28.62
CA PHE A 465 17.33 22.78 -28.02
C PHE A 465 16.73 23.89 -28.87
N ASN A 466 15.46 23.81 -29.17
CA ASN A 466 14.67 24.88 -29.77
C ASN A 466 13.77 25.49 -28.70
N ILE A 467 14.03 26.73 -28.32
CA ILE A 467 13.30 27.44 -27.29
C ILE A 467 12.37 28.56 -27.84
N GLU A 468 12.08 28.55 -29.16
CA GLU A 468 11.23 29.58 -29.78
C GLU A 468 9.80 29.64 -29.19
N ASN A 469 9.29 28.53 -28.68
CA ASN A 469 7.99 28.44 -28.01
C ASN A 469 8.08 28.50 -26.48
N THR A 470 9.27 28.43 -25.93
CA THR A 470 9.48 28.45 -24.49
C THR A 470 9.33 29.86 -23.94
N THR A 471 8.59 29.98 -22.83
CA THR A 471 8.31 31.27 -22.17
C THR A 471 9.08 31.45 -20.88
N ASN A 472 9.56 30.37 -20.26
CA ASN A 472 10.18 30.40 -18.93
C ASN A 472 11.33 29.39 -18.85
N ILE A 473 12.55 29.89 -18.58
CA ILE A 473 13.79 29.11 -18.39
C ILE A 473 14.48 29.47 -17.06
N LYS A 474 13.70 29.97 -16.10
CA LYS A 474 14.17 30.36 -14.78
C LYS A 474 14.89 29.17 -14.09
N HIS A 475 16.02 29.45 -13.39
CA HIS A 475 16.81 28.48 -12.66
C HIS A 475 17.38 27.32 -13.50
N MET A 476 17.49 27.46 -14.82
CA MET A 476 17.83 26.34 -15.71
C MET A 476 19.10 25.60 -15.29
N PHE A 477 20.15 26.31 -14.86
CA PHE A 477 21.43 25.80 -14.37
C PHE A 477 21.75 26.25 -12.94
N TYR A 478 20.76 26.63 -12.15
CA TYR A 478 20.93 27.05 -10.77
C TYR A 478 21.62 25.97 -9.93
N GLU A 479 22.68 26.30 -9.17
CA GLU A 479 23.47 25.35 -8.36
C GLU A 479 24.08 24.17 -9.17
N CYS A 480 24.54 24.41 -10.40
CA CYS A 480 25.35 23.45 -11.15
C CYS A 480 26.83 23.64 -10.75
N ASP A 481 27.20 23.09 -9.59
CA ASP A 481 28.47 23.43 -8.89
C ASP A 481 29.71 23.10 -9.74
N SER A 482 29.70 22.03 -10.54
CA SER A 482 30.84 21.57 -11.36
C SER A 482 30.80 22.04 -12.82
N LEU A 483 29.76 22.76 -13.25
CA LEU A 483 29.63 23.20 -14.63
C LEU A 483 30.71 24.23 -14.97
N GLU A 484 31.57 23.90 -15.94
CA GLU A 484 32.71 24.74 -16.32
C GLU A 484 32.39 25.67 -17.51
N LYS A 485 31.55 25.22 -18.43
CA LYS A 485 31.19 25.97 -19.63
C LYS A 485 29.76 25.69 -20.08
N ILE A 486 29.13 26.71 -20.65
CA ILE A 486 27.83 26.60 -21.31
C ILE A 486 27.78 27.42 -22.60
N ASP A 487 27.41 26.76 -23.67
CA ASP A 487 27.21 27.38 -25.00
C ASP A 487 25.72 27.36 -25.34
N LEU A 488 25.11 28.53 -25.36
CA LEU A 488 23.70 28.76 -25.71
C LEU A 488 23.58 29.55 -27.02
N SER A 489 24.67 29.61 -27.84
CA SER A 489 24.70 30.38 -29.08
C SER A 489 23.71 29.90 -30.15
N ASN A 490 23.19 28.71 -30.03
CA ASN A 490 22.12 28.17 -30.91
C ASN A 490 20.69 28.40 -30.39
N LEU A 491 20.55 28.89 -29.17
CA LEU A 491 19.22 29.11 -28.58
C LEU A 491 18.64 30.45 -29.01
N ASN A 492 17.46 30.44 -29.60
CA ASN A 492 16.72 31.63 -30.00
C ASN A 492 15.51 31.88 -29.11
N PRO A 493 15.63 32.72 -28.09
CA PRO A 493 14.61 32.87 -27.03
C PRO A 493 13.50 33.88 -27.39
N LYS A 494 12.84 33.71 -28.53
CA LYS A 494 11.82 34.67 -29.03
C LYS A 494 10.70 34.99 -28.06
N LYS A 495 10.22 34.01 -27.29
CA LYS A 495 9.09 34.13 -26.38
C LYS A 495 9.50 34.08 -24.91
N VAL A 496 10.76 33.89 -24.62
CA VAL A 496 11.23 33.82 -23.22
C VAL A 496 10.99 35.17 -22.55
N SER A 497 10.31 35.14 -21.43
CA SER A 497 10.03 36.30 -20.61
C SER A 497 10.62 36.19 -19.19
N ARG A 498 11.07 34.99 -18.80
CA ARG A 498 11.60 34.70 -17.46
C ARG A 498 12.85 33.82 -17.56
N MET A 499 13.95 34.31 -16.94
CA MET A 499 15.23 33.63 -16.88
C MET A 499 16.02 33.98 -15.61
N GLU A 500 15.31 34.44 -14.56
CA GLU A 500 15.93 34.83 -13.29
C GLU A 500 16.73 33.64 -12.72
N TYR A 501 17.87 33.93 -12.10
CA TYR A 501 18.77 32.99 -11.43
C TYR A 501 19.32 31.86 -12.32
N MET A 502 19.41 32.08 -13.64
CA MET A 502 19.72 30.98 -14.59
C MET A 502 21.06 30.30 -14.30
N PHE A 503 22.11 31.07 -13.94
CA PHE A 503 23.46 30.60 -13.61
C PHE A 503 23.84 30.88 -12.14
N TYR A 504 22.87 31.17 -11.29
CA TYR A 504 23.11 31.48 -9.90
C TYR A 504 23.79 30.32 -9.18
N LYS A 505 24.90 30.60 -8.44
CA LYS A 505 25.69 29.59 -7.74
C LYS A 505 26.29 28.50 -8.67
N CYS A 506 26.92 28.91 -9.75
CA CYS A 506 27.77 28.06 -10.58
C CYS A 506 29.24 28.46 -10.40
N PRO A 507 29.89 28.09 -9.28
CA PRO A 507 31.20 28.63 -8.88
C PRO A 507 32.38 28.24 -9.77
N ASN A 508 32.19 27.26 -10.67
CA ASN A 508 33.20 26.82 -11.62
C ASN A 508 32.88 27.21 -13.08
N LEU A 509 31.79 27.96 -13.32
CA LEU A 509 31.37 28.31 -14.68
C LEU A 509 32.20 29.48 -15.25
N GLU A 510 33.24 29.16 -16.02
CA GLU A 510 34.21 30.10 -16.59
C GLU A 510 33.88 30.58 -18.00
N TYR A 511 32.95 29.91 -18.71
CA TYR A 511 32.55 30.28 -20.06
C TYR A 511 31.04 30.27 -20.24
N ILE A 512 30.49 31.41 -20.71
CA ILE A 512 29.06 31.56 -21.05
C ILE A 512 28.94 32.18 -22.45
N ASP A 513 28.22 31.51 -23.34
CA ASP A 513 27.85 32.07 -24.63
C ASP A 513 26.33 32.28 -24.70
N ILE A 514 25.91 33.51 -24.63
CA ILE A 514 24.52 33.98 -24.79
C ILE A 514 24.37 34.93 -25.97
N SER A 515 25.19 34.74 -26.97
CA SER A 515 25.32 35.62 -28.13
C SER A 515 24.05 35.75 -28.98
N GLN A 516 23.11 34.82 -28.87
CA GLN A 516 21.82 34.92 -29.57
C GLN A 516 20.71 35.56 -28.74
N PHE A 517 20.98 35.84 -27.45
CA PHE A 517 20.00 36.42 -26.57
C PHE A 517 19.86 37.91 -26.81
N ASP A 518 18.65 38.36 -27.19
CA ASP A 518 18.32 39.75 -27.38
C ASP A 518 16.97 40.04 -26.71
N PHE A 519 17.03 40.71 -25.57
CA PHE A 519 15.86 40.85 -24.69
C PHE A 519 15.49 42.30 -24.44
N ALA A 520 14.58 42.84 -25.25
CA ALA A 520 14.09 44.19 -25.03
C ALA A 520 13.30 44.35 -23.72
N GLN A 521 12.70 43.30 -23.20
CA GLN A 521 11.73 43.40 -22.07
C GLN A 521 11.91 42.31 -20.95
N ILE A 522 13.00 41.54 -20.91
CA ILE A 522 13.14 40.48 -19.90
C ILE A 522 13.67 41.03 -18.59
N LYS A 523 13.09 40.56 -17.48
CA LYS A 523 13.57 40.78 -16.13
C LYS A 523 14.73 39.85 -15.87
N ILE A 524 15.93 40.43 -15.72
CA ILE A 524 17.16 39.70 -15.33
C ILE A 524 17.35 40.00 -13.84
N VAL A 525 17.29 38.96 -13.01
CA VAL A 525 17.50 39.06 -11.56
C VAL A 525 18.49 38.01 -11.15
N ASP A 526 19.59 38.43 -10.52
CA ASP A 526 20.62 37.57 -9.91
C ASP A 526 21.13 36.44 -10.82
N MET A 527 21.16 36.67 -12.15
CA MET A 527 21.51 35.65 -13.13
C MET A 527 22.95 35.17 -13.00
N PHE A 528 23.86 36.05 -12.60
CA PHE A 528 25.32 35.82 -12.57
C PHE A 528 25.89 35.84 -11.14
N ASN A 529 25.08 35.84 -10.10
CA ASN A 529 25.57 35.88 -8.74
C ASN A 529 26.22 34.57 -8.32
N ASN A 530 27.36 34.66 -7.59
CA ASN A 530 28.16 33.51 -7.17
C ASN A 530 28.76 32.70 -8.32
N LEU A 531 29.15 33.35 -9.40
CA LEU A 531 30.06 32.86 -10.44
C LEU A 531 31.51 33.02 -9.98
N PRO A 532 32.52 32.35 -10.66
CA PRO A 532 33.94 32.55 -10.33
C PRO A 532 34.41 33.99 -10.62
N ASP A 533 35.50 34.40 -10.00
CA ASP A 533 36.03 35.74 -10.13
C ASP A 533 36.47 36.10 -11.57
N LYS A 534 36.78 35.09 -12.40
CA LYS A 534 37.25 35.25 -13.78
C LYS A 534 36.47 34.30 -14.69
N GLY A 535 36.18 34.77 -15.88
CA GLY A 535 35.54 34.00 -16.93
C GLY A 535 35.45 34.81 -18.23
N LEU A 536 34.83 34.18 -19.23
CA LEU A 536 34.54 34.79 -20.53
C LEU A 536 33.05 34.70 -20.84
N ILE A 537 32.45 35.83 -21.13
CA ILE A 537 31.06 35.86 -21.63
C ILE A 537 31.02 36.38 -23.08
N ARG A 538 30.34 35.66 -23.95
CA ARG A 538 29.98 36.10 -25.30
C ARG A 538 28.54 36.59 -25.32
N ILE A 539 28.34 37.86 -25.75
CA ILE A 539 27.07 38.56 -25.59
C ILE A 539 26.87 39.60 -26.68
N LYS A 540 25.63 39.89 -27.08
CA LYS A 540 25.29 41.02 -27.96
C LYS A 540 25.53 42.36 -27.26
N GLN A 541 26.00 43.36 -28.03
CA GLN A 541 26.16 44.74 -27.55
C GLN A 541 24.87 45.27 -26.92
N SER A 542 23.73 45.04 -27.55
CA SER A 542 22.41 45.50 -27.07
C SER A 542 22.03 44.96 -25.69
N LEU A 543 22.37 43.69 -25.42
CA LEU A 543 22.11 43.06 -24.14
C LEU A 543 23.13 43.49 -23.08
N TYR A 544 24.43 43.59 -23.46
CA TYR A 544 25.52 44.00 -22.57
C TYR A 544 25.23 45.34 -21.89
N GLU A 545 24.79 46.35 -22.62
CA GLU A 545 24.49 47.67 -22.04
C GLU A 545 23.40 47.65 -20.96
N ARG A 546 22.63 46.63 -20.89
CA ARG A 546 21.54 46.47 -19.93
C ARG A 546 21.91 45.67 -18.71
N ILE A 547 22.92 44.78 -18.81
CA ILE A 547 23.26 43.81 -17.75
C ILE A 547 24.72 43.93 -17.30
N LYS A 548 25.44 44.90 -17.78
CA LYS A 548 26.89 45.05 -17.48
C LYS A 548 27.18 45.13 -15.98
N ASP A 549 26.27 45.70 -15.20
CA ASP A 549 26.41 45.83 -13.77
C ASP A 549 26.14 44.51 -13.01
N ASP A 550 25.50 43.54 -13.64
CA ASP A 550 25.22 42.22 -13.08
C ASP A 550 26.33 41.19 -13.43
N ILE A 551 27.20 41.48 -14.43
CA ILE A 551 28.32 40.61 -14.83
C ILE A 551 29.47 40.77 -13.82
N PRO A 552 30.14 39.69 -13.39
CA PRO A 552 31.27 39.82 -12.45
C PRO A 552 32.38 40.71 -13.05
N PRO A 553 32.99 41.62 -12.29
CA PRO A 553 33.79 42.74 -12.77
C PRO A 553 35.11 42.31 -13.48
N ASN A 554 35.61 41.12 -13.23
CA ASN A 554 36.84 40.60 -13.81
C ASN A 554 36.64 39.65 -14.98
N TRP A 555 35.41 39.57 -15.50
CA TRP A 555 35.10 38.74 -16.63
C TRP A 555 35.50 39.38 -17.96
N GLU A 556 36.08 38.61 -18.85
CA GLU A 556 36.35 39.03 -20.22
C GLU A 556 35.02 39.09 -21.02
N ILE A 557 34.80 40.19 -21.74
CA ILE A 557 33.58 40.42 -22.52
C ILE A 557 33.90 40.31 -24.01
N SER A 558 33.37 39.29 -24.67
CA SER A 558 33.39 39.13 -26.12
C SER A 558 32.06 39.61 -26.70
N MET A 559 32.06 40.87 -27.17
CA MET A 559 30.88 41.46 -27.78
C MET A 559 30.70 41.04 -29.21
N ILE A 560 29.46 40.75 -29.59
CA ILE A 560 29.08 40.56 -30.98
C ILE A 560 28.08 41.65 -31.38
N PRO A 561 28.08 42.03 -32.69
CA PRO A 561 27.19 43.07 -33.21
C PRO A 561 25.70 42.83 -32.98
#